data_e0a44924ec7999f8a45b6d7e25fdff8d
#
_entry.id   e0a44924ec7999f8a45b6d7e25fdff8d
#
_cell.length_a   1.000
_cell.length_b   1.000
_cell.length_c   1.000
_cell.angle_alpha   90.00
_cell.angle_beta   90.00
_cell.angle_gamma   90.00
#
_symmetry.space_group_name_H-M   'P 1'
#
loop_
_entity.id
_entity.type
_entity.pdbx_description
1 polymer ?
#
loop_
_entity_poly.entity_id
_entity_poly.type
_entity_poly.pdbx_seq_one_letter_code
_entity_poly.pdbx_strand_id
1 'polypeptide(L)'
;MEQTKRIVEKDAPLKKDDLIVITGAGGFIGGNLARYFTKKGFTNIRAVDKKPLYEWYLHTPGVQNLCFDVSIEENCRRVCENAVEVYNLAADMGGMGFIERFRVECLRSILINTHMVEAAYRAGARRYFYSSSACAYNTLLQKDPNVRALKESDAYPAMAERGYGWEKLVSEMFCQEYWHERGMKTAIARFHNVYGPHGTWEGGREKAPAALCRKVIQGIDTGSKDITIWGDGTQTRSFMYIDDCVKGIDKITHCDELIATPINLGSSELVSINELLSKIEKIAGVKMNRQYDLGAPQGVAGRNSDNTFIKQVLKWEPSTTLNKGLAETYAWIETQYQARKAGKRVGVG
;
A
#
# COMPACT_ATOMS: atom_id res chain seq x y z
N MET A 1 28.60 3.85 -18.35
CA MET A 1 27.88 3.77 -19.66
C MET A 1 26.82 4.85 -19.62
N GLU A 2 26.89 5.84 -20.52
CA GLU A 2 25.82 6.83 -20.67
C GLU A 2 24.56 6.09 -21.13
N GLN A 3 23.53 6.10 -20.28
CA GLN A 3 22.21 5.59 -20.66
C GLN A 3 21.67 6.49 -21.77
N THR A 4 21.53 5.95 -22.97
CA THR A 4 20.88 6.65 -24.08
C THR A 4 19.49 7.05 -23.61
N LYS A 5 19.24 8.36 -23.45
CA LYS A 5 17.91 8.87 -23.07
C LYS A 5 16.92 8.45 -24.15
N ARG A 6 16.01 7.52 -23.81
CA ARG A 6 14.91 7.20 -24.71
C ARG A 6 14.01 8.42 -24.88
N ILE A 7 13.59 8.66 -26.11
CA ILE A 7 12.55 9.65 -26.38
C ILE A 7 11.22 9.06 -25.85
N VAL A 8 10.60 9.77 -24.94
CA VAL A 8 9.29 9.38 -24.40
C VAL A 8 8.21 9.86 -25.35
N GLU A 9 7.63 8.95 -26.10
CA GLU A 9 6.44 9.26 -26.90
C GLU A 9 5.24 9.45 -25.97
N LYS A 10 4.44 10.50 -26.24
CA LYS A 10 3.23 10.78 -25.45
C LYS A 10 2.15 9.75 -25.77
N ASP A 11 1.60 9.12 -24.74
CA ASP A 11 0.50 8.18 -24.92
C ASP A 11 -0.78 8.90 -25.35
N ALA A 12 -1.58 8.22 -26.17
CA ALA A 12 -2.96 8.65 -26.39
C ALA A 12 -3.73 8.64 -25.06
N PRO A 13 -4.68 9.54 -24.84
CA PRO A 13 -5.49 9.54 -23.62
C PRO A 13 -6.14 8.17 -23.38
N LEU A 14 -6.14 7.72 -22.14
CA LEU A 14 -6.79 6.48 -21.72
C LEU A 14 -8.32 6.61 -21.93
N LYS A 15 -8.89 5.71 -22.72
CA LYS A 15 -10.34 5.68 -22.98
C LYS A 15 -11.06 5.03 -21.81
N LYS A 16 -12.35 5.34 -21.63
CA LYS A 16 -13.15 4.80 -20.51
C LYS A 16 -13.41 3.31 -20.59
N ASP A 17 -13.34 2.74 -21.78
CA ASP A 17 -13.48 1.31 -22.10
C ASP A 17 -12.15 0.58 -22.28
N ASP A 18 -11.00 1.26 -22.17
CA ASP A 18 -9.67 0.62 -22.13
C ASP A 18 -9.57 -0.31 -20.91
N LEU A 19 -9.02 -1.51 -21.11
CA LEU A 19 -8.90 -2.48 -20.03
C LEU A 19 -7.81 -2.08 -19.03
N ILE A 20 -8.22 -1.86 -17.79
CA ILE A 20 -7.34 -1.67 -16.62
C ILE A 20 -7.30 -2.96 -15.82
N VAL A 21 -6.10 -3.52 -15.62
CA VAL A 21 -5.88 -4.69 -14.76
C VAL A 21 -5.33 -4.24 -13.40
N ILE A 22 -5.93 -4.71 -12.32
CA ILE A 22 -5.49 -4.42 -10.95
C ILE A 22 -5.30 -5.73 -10.20
N THR A 23 -4.07 -6.09 -9.85
CA THR A 23 -3.78 -7.27 -9.02
C THR A 23 -3.68 -6.88 -7.54
N GLY A 24 -3.92 -7.84 -6.64
CA GLY A 24 -4.08 -7.54 -5.22
C GLY A 24 -5.38 -6.81 -4.90
N ALA A 25 -6.40 -6.92 -5.78
CA ALA A 25 -7.64 -6.16 -5.70
C ALA A 25 -8.60 -6.65 -4.59
N GLY A 26 -8.44 -7.88 -4.11
CA GLY A 26 -9.11 -8.37 -2.89
C GLY A 26 -8.47 -7.81 -1.60
N GLY A 27 -7.38 -7.04 -1.74
CA GLY A 27 -6.72 -6.33 -0.65
C GLY A 27 -7.20 -4.88 -0.51
N PHE A 28 -6.60 -4.20 0.47
CA PHE A 28 -6.97 -2.84 0.86
C PHE A 28 -6.80 -1.81 -0.27
N ILE A 29 -5.56 -1.66 -0.78
CA ILE A 29 -5.25 -0.60 -1.75
C ILE A 29 -5.85 -0.93 -3.11
N GLY A 30 -5.73 -2.20 -3.56
CA GLY A 30 -6.23 -2.62 -4.87
C GLY A 30 -7.76 -2.49 -5.01
N GLY A 31 -8.53 -2.89 -3.99
CA GLY A 31 -9.99 -2.70 -3.98
C GLY A 31 -10.40 -1.23 -4.03
N ASN A 32 -9.71 -0.38 -3.25
CA ASN A 32 -9.95 1.07 -3.30
C ASN A 32 -9.54 1.69 -4.64
N LEU A 33 -8.49 1.20 -5.30
CA LEU A 33 -8.06 1.65 -6.62
C LEU A 33 -9.10 1.29 -7.69
N ALA A 34 -9.65 0.06 -7.65
CA ALA A 34 -10.74 -0.35 -8.54
C ALA A 34 -11.95 0.58 -8.40
N ARG A 35 -12.37 0.86 -7.16
CA ARG A 35 -13.44 1.81 -6.86
C ARG A 35 -13.12 3.23 -7.35
N TYR A 36 -11.88 3.67 -7.20
CA TYR A 36 -11.43 4.99 -7.66
C TYR A 36 -11.56 5.13 -9.17
N PHE A 37 -11.08 4.15 -9.97
CA PHE A 37 -11.21 4.21 -11.42
C PHE A 37 -12.66 4.11 -11.89
N THR A 38 -13.48 3.27 -11.25
CA THR A 38 -14.93 3.24 -11.54
C THR A 38 -15.59 4.59 -11.29
N LYS A 39 -15.28 5.27 -10.18
CA LYS A 39 -15.77 6.64 -9.90
C LYS A 39 -15.28 7.66 -10.93
N LYS A 40 -14.14 7.46 -11.56
CA LYS A 40 -13.63 8.27 -12.68
C LYS A 40 -14.31 7.94 -14.01
N GLY A 41 -15.23 6.98 -14.04
CA GLY A 41 -16.02 6.59 -15.22
C GLY A 41 -15.35 5.53 -16.09
N PHE A 42 -14.29 4.84 -15.62
CA PHE A 42 -13.76 3.67 -16.33
C PHE A 42 -14.69 2.48 -16.15
N THR A 43 -15.03 1.82 -17.26
CA THR A 43 -16.05 0.75 -17.31
C THR A 43 -15.46 -0.63 -17.52
N ASN A 44 -14.19 -0.73 -17.92
CA ASN A 44 -13.52 -2.01 -18.21
C ASN A 44 -12.36 -2.23 -17.23
N ILE A 45 -12.68 -2.75 -16.05
CA ILE A 45 -11.71 -3.00 -14.98
C ILE A 45 -11.70 -4.49 -14.65
N ARG A 46 -10.51 -5.09 -14.67
CA ARG A 46 -10.26 -6.47 -14.24
C ARG A 46 -9.51 -6.46 -12.91
N ALA A 47 -10.20 -6.80 -11.85
CA ALA A 47 -9.70 -6.88 -10.48
C ALA A 47 -9.34 -8.33 -10.15
N VAL A 48 -8.10 -8.59 -9.72
CA VAL A 48 -7.55 -9.93 -9.55
C VAL A 48 -6.92 -10.08 -8.17
N ASP A 49 -7.25 -11.18 -7.48
CA ASP A 49 -6.59 -11.58 -6.23
C ASP A 49 -6.64 -13.10 -6.08
N LYS A 50 -5.71 -13.70 -5.34
CA LYS A 50 -5.75 -15.14 -5.01
C LYS A 50 -6.80 -15.49 -3.97
N LYS A 51 -7.27 -14.50 -3.19
CA LYS A 51 -8.31 -14.69 -2.19
C LYS A 51 -9.64 -15.03 -2.86
N PRO A 52 -10.42 -15.93 -2.27
CA PRO A 52 -11.80 -16.15 -2.72
C PRO A 52 -12.61 -14.84 -2.55
N LEU A 53 -13.54 -14.59 -3.46
CA LEU A 53 -14.28 -13.33 -3.54
C LEU A 53 -14.96 -12.94 -2.21
N TYR A 54 -15.41 -13.92 -1.42
CA TYR A 54 -16.07 -13.65 -0.14
C TYR A 54 -15.14 -13.10 0.96
N GLU A 55 -13.81 -13.07 0.71
CA GLU A 55 -12.81 -12.49 1.63
C GLU A 55 -12.39 -11.07 1.20
N TRP A 56 -12.90 -10.57 0.09
CA TRP A 56 -12.56 -9.23 -0.37
C TRP A 56 -13.28 -8.17 0.46
N TYR A 57 -12.57 -7.11 0.84
CA TYR A 57 -13.14 -5.99 1.59
C TYR A 57 -14.02 -5.08 0.73
N LEU A 58 -13.80 -5.06 -0.57
CA LEU A 58 -14.54 -4.24 -1.52
C LEU A 58 -14.90 -5.04 -2.77
N HIS A 59 -16.17 -5.00 -3.11
CA HIS A 59 -16.70 -5.42 -4.40
C HIS A 59 -17.29 -4.18 -5.09
N THR A 60 -16.65 -3.75 -6.15
CA THR A 60 -17.13 -2.59 -6.91
C THR A 60 -18.06 -3.08 -8.03
N PRO A 61 -19.31 -2.59 -8.12
CA PRO A 61 -20.21 -2.95 -9.21
C PRO A 61 -19.62 -2.62 -10.58
N GLY A 62 -19.84 -3.50 -11.56
CA GLY A 62 -19.34 -3.34 -12.93
C GLY A 62 -17.85 -3.73 -13.12
N VAL A 63 -17.15 -4.13 -12.07
CA VAL A 63 -15.77 -4.62 -12.13
C VAL A 63 -15.76 -6.14 -12.32
N GLN A 64 -14.92 -6.65 -13.25
CA GLN A 64 -14.65 -8.07 -13.41
C GLN A 64 -13.75 -8.56 -12.27
N ASN A 65 -14.32 -9.21 -11.24
CA ASN A 65 -13.57 -9.73 -10.11
C ASN A 65 -13.17 -11.19 -10.37
N LEU A 66 -11.86 -11.48 -10.34
CA LEU A 66 -11.30 -12.80 -10.66
C LEU A 66 -10.44 -13.32 -9.51
N CYS A 67 -10.59 -14.61 -9.23
CA CYS A 67 -9.76 -15.32 -8.26
C CYS A 67 -8.63 -16.06 -8.98
N PHE A 68 -7.45 -15.44 -9.07
CA PHE A 68 -6.25 -16.03 -9.65
C PHE A 68 -5.01 -15.75 -8.79
N ASP A 69 -4.16 -16.77 -8.64
CA ASP A 69 -2.83 -16.59 -8.05
C ASP A 69 -1.84 -16.14 -9.14
N VAL A 70 -1.44 -14.86 -9.07
CA VAL A 70 -0.49 -14.26 -10.01
C VAL A 70 0.97 -14.52 -9.65
N SER A 71 1.27 -15.41 -8.72
CA SER A 71 2.59 -16.05 -8.60
C SER A 71 2.82 -17.11 -9.68
N ILE A 72 1.75 -17.53 -10.37
CA ILE A 72 1.76 -18.51 -11.46
C ILE A 72 1.77 -17.75 -12.79
N GLU A 73 2.82 -17.96 -13.60
CA GLU A 73 3.06 -17.25 -14.86
C GLU A 73 1.87 -17.32 -15.83
N GLU A 74 1.26 -18.50 -15.98
CA GLU A 74 0.11 -18.69 -16.87
C GLU A 74 -1.08 -17.80 -16.47
N ASN A 75 -1.34 -17.65 -15.16
CA ASN A 75 -2.37 -16.76 -14.68
C ASN A 75 -2.06 -15.30 -15.01
N CYS A 76 -0.79 -14.89 -14.93
CA CYS A 76 -0.37 -13.54 -15.30
C CYS A 76 -0.65 -13.26 -16.80
N ARG A 77 -0.34 -14.21 -17.69
CA ARG A 77 -0.66 -14.10 -19.12
C ARG A 77 -2.17 -13.90 -19.34
N ARG A 78 -2.99 -14.75 -18.72
CA ARG A 78 -4.46 -14.67 -18.83
C ARG A 78 -5.03 -13.36 -18.31
N VAL A 79 -4.56 -12.86 -17.17
CA VAL A 79 -5.10 -11.62 -16.60
C VAL A 79 -4.63 -10.38 -17.34
N CYS A 80 -3.47 -10.40 -18.00
CA CYS A 80 -2.95 -9.28 -18.78
C CYS A 80 -3.47 -9.26 -20.23
N GLU A 81 -4.17 -10.29 -20.69
CA GLU A 81 -4.68 -10.34 -22.05
C GLU A 81 -5.54 -9.12 -22.39
N ASN A 82 -5.18 -8.37 -23.43
CA ASN A 82 -5.78 -7.10 -23.89
C ASN A 82 -5.67 -5.95 -22.88
N ALA A 83 -4.81 -6.05 -21.86
CA ALA A 83 -4.63 -4.98 -20.89
C ALA A 83 -3.97 -3.75 -21.54
N VAL A 84 -4.55 -2.57 -21.30
CA VAL A 84 -3.98 -1.28 -21.69
C VAL A 84 -3.09 -0.73 -20.59
N GLU A 85 -3.51 -0.90 -19.33
CA GLU A 85 -2.71 -0.56 -18.17
C GLU A 85 -2.79 -1.66 -17.10
N VAL A 86 -1.66 -1.88 -16.41
CA VAL A 86 -1.56 -2.89 -15.35
C VAL A 86 -1.07 -2.26 -14.06
N TYR A 87 -1.82 -2.45 -12.98
CA TYR A 87 -1.49 -2.00 -11.64
C TYR A 87 -1.21 -3.21 -10.75
N ASN A 88 0.08 -3.48 -10.51
CA ASN A 88 0.50 -4.60 -9.68
C ASN A 88 0.63 -4.18 -8.21
N LEU A 89 -0.39 -4.56 -7.41
CA LEU A 89 -0.40 -4.38 -5.96
C LEU A 89 -0.42 -5.72 -5.21
N ALA A 90 -0.31 -6.84 -5.93
CA ALA A 90 -0.29 -8.16 -5.33
C ALA A 90 1.05 -8.41 -4.62
N ALA A 91 0.99 -8.79 -3.35
CA ALA A 91 2.13 -9.24 -2.56
C ALA A 91 1.64 -9.97 -1.31
N ASP A 92 2.40 -10.91 -0.80
CA ASP A 92 2.21 -11.44 0.54
C ASP A 92 2.86 -10.50 1.55
N MET A 93 2.01 -9.74 2.26
CA MET A 93 2.46 -8.74 3.23
C MET A 93 1.45 -8.53 4.36
N GLY A 94 1.86 -7.85 5.40
CA GLY A 94 1.02 -7.47 6.54
C GLY A 94 1.70 -6.39 7.38
N GLY A 95 1.26 -6.24 8.64
CA GLY A 95 1.98 -5.45 9.64
C GLY A 95 3.32 -6.08 10.03
N MET A 96 4.09 -5.43 10.91
CA MET A 96 5.44 -5.87 11.31
C MET A 96 5.46 -7.32 11.81
N GLY A 97 4.46 -7.74 12.58
CA GLY A 97 4.39 -9.10 13.08
C GLY A 97 4.32 -10.16 11.96
N PHE A 98 3.72 -9.85 10.81
CA PHE A 98 3.70 -10.73 9.65
C PHE A 98 5.04 -10.72 8.90
N ILE A 99 5.55 -9.53 8.59
CA ILE A 99 6.79 -9.35 7.81
C ILE A 99 7.99 -10.00 8.50
N GLU A 100 8.08 -9.91 9.82
CA GLU A 100 9.18 -10.51 10.58
C GLU A 100 9.10 -12.04 10.70
N ARG A 101 7.89 -12.60 10.74
CA ARG A 101 7.67 -14.06 10.91
C ARG A 101 7.64 -14.84 9.61
N PHE A 102 7.13 -14.23 8.53
CA PHE A 102 6.88 -14.90 7.25
C PHE A 102 7.73 -14.33 6.11
N ARG A 103 9.05 -14.32 6.33
CA ARG A 103 10.01 -13.73 5.38
C ARG A 103 10.10 -14.46 4.06
N VAL A 104 9.92 -15.79 4.06
CA VAL A 104 9.92 -16.61 2.83
C VAL A 104 8.73 -16.23 1.96
N GLU A 105 7.53 -16.13 2.55
CA GLU A 105 6.30 -15.74 1.85
C GLU A 105 6.44 -14.34 1.26
N CYS A 106 7.01 -13.40 2.03
CA CYS A 106 7.29 -12.06 1.53
C CYS A 106 8.25 -12.07 0.34
N LEU A 107 9.38 -12.83 0.43
CA LEU A 107 10.36 -12.95 -0.65
C LEU A 107 9.77 -13.60 -1.91
N ARG A 108 8.88 -14.58 -1.77
CA ARG A 108 8.22 -15.23 -2.91
C ARG A 108 7.38 -14.27 -3.75
N SER A 109 7.02 -13.11 -3.22
CA SER A 109 6.32 -12.06 -3.98
C SER A 109 7.15 -11.51 -5.16
N ILE A 110 8.47 -11.77 -5.20
CA ILE A 110 9.30 -11.45 -6.37
C ILE A 110 8.81 -12.16 -7.64
N LEU A 111 8.29 -13.41 -7.51
CA LEU A 111 7.72 -14.14 -8.63
C LEU A 111 6.51 -13.42 -9.21
N ILE A 112 5.69 -12.81 -8.36
CA ILE A 112 4.51 -12.05 -8.78
C ILE A 112 4.94 -10.90 -9.69
N ASN A 113 5.89 -10.06 -9.24
CA ASN A 113 6.31 -8.92 -10.04
C ASN A 113 7.02 -9.36 -11.32
N THR A 114 7.89 -10.35 -11.25
CA THR A 114 8.62 -10.88 -12.41
C THR A 114 7.66 -11.38 -13.50
N HIS A 115 6.66 -12.19 -13.12
CA HIS A 115 5.68 -12.72 -14.07
C HIS A 115 4.72 -11.65 -14.58
N MET A 116 4.28 -10.75 -13.69
CA MET A 116 3.31 -9.71 -14.06
C MET A 116 3.89 -8.65 -15.00
N VAL A 117 5.13 -8.19 -14.76
CA VAL A 117 5.75 -7.20 -15.66
C VAL A 117 6.03 -7.79 -17.05
N GLU A 118 6.48 -9.06 -17.12
CA GLU A 118 6.67 -9.75 -18.39
C GLU A 118 5.34 -9.98 -19.12
N ALA A 119 4.29 -10.42 -18.40
CA ALA A 119 2.97 -10.63 -18.98
C ALA A 119 2.37 -9.32 -19.51
N ALA A 120 2.50 -8.22 -18.77
CA ALA A 120 2.04 -6.90 -19.18
C ALA A 120 2.81 -6.41 -20.43
N TYR A 121 4.13 -6.59 -20.46
CA TYR A 121 4.95 -6.26 -21.63
C TYR A 121 4.52 -7.05 -22.87
N ARG A 122 4.36 -8.38 -22.76
CA ARG A 122 3.94 -9.23 -23.89
C ARG A 122 2.52 -8.94 -24.36
N ALA A 123 1.64 -8.51 -23.47
CA ALA A 123 0.30 -8.08 -23.83
C ALA A 123 0.25 -6.70 -24.51
N GLY A 124 1.39 -6.00 -24.61
CA GLY A 124 1.46 -4.65 -25.18
C GLY A 124 0.84 -3.57 -24.30
N ALA A 125 0.78 -3.79 -22.98
CA ALA A 125 0.30 -2.79 -22.05
C ALA A 125 1.15 -1.51 -22.16
N ARG A 126 0.48 -0.36 -22.20
CA ARG A 126 1.15 0.95 -22.36
C ARG A 126 1.90 1.35 -21.09
N ARG A 127 1.33 1.04 -19.92
CA ARG A 127 1.91 1.39 -18.61
C ARG A 127 1.77 0.25 -17.62
N TYR A 128 2.77 0.13 -16.77
CA TYR A 128 2.81 -0.82 -15.66
C TYR A 128 3.14 -0.09 -14.36
N PHE A 129 2.26 -0.16 -13.39
CA PHE A 129 2.48 0.37 -12.05
C PHE A 129 2.94 -0.74 -11.10
N TYR A 130 3.97 -0.45 -10.30
CA TYR A 130 4.46 -1.32 -9.26
C TYR A 130 4.37 -0.67 -7.88
N SER A 131 3.76 -1.39 -6.94
CA SER A 131 3.67 -1.00 -5.53
C SER A 131 4.92 -1.41 -4.76
N SER A 132 5.90 -0.52 -4.68
CA SER A 132 7.04 -0.66 -3.80
C SER A 132 6.71 -0.20 -2.37
N SER A 133 7.68 -0.13 -1.48
CA SER A 133 7.49 0.13 -0.06
C SER A 133 8.64 0.94 0.53
N ALA A 134 8.35 1.68 1.59
CA ALA A 134 9.38 2.29 2.43
C ALA A 134 10.28 1.26 3.14
N CYS A 135 9.96 -0.03 3.09
CA CYS A 135 10.84 -1.11 3.55
C CYS A 135 12.06 -1.33 2.63
N ALA A 136 12.05 -0.77 1.41
CA ALA A 136 13.19 -0.76 0.51
C ALA A 136 14.34 0.17 0.96
N TYR A 137 14.06 1.11 1.86
CA TYR A 137 15.06 2.04 2.37
C TYR A 137 16.10 1.40 3.29
N ASN A 138 17.29 2.04 3.31
CA ASN A 138 18.36 1.65 4.20
C ASN A 138 17.94 1.71 5.68
N THR A 139 17.92 0.58 6.35
CA THR A 139 17.50 0.43 7.75
C THR A 139 18.42 1.16 8.73
N LEU A 140 19.68 1.39 8.36
CA LEU A 140 20.64 2.11 9.22
C LEU A 140 20.27 3.59 9.41
N LEU A 141 19.50 4.16 8.49
CA LEU A 141 18.99 5.55 8.57
C LEU A 141 17.74 5.68 9.44
N GLN A 142 17.21 4.58 9.99
CA GLN A 142 15.90 4.50 10.64
C GLN A 142 15.99 4.04 12.10
N LYS A 143 17.15 4.25 12.75
CA LYS A 143 17.44 3.81 14.11
C LYS A 143 16.98 4.77 15.20
N ASP A 144 16.60 5.99 14.84
CA ASP A 144 16.16 7.05 15.74
C ASP A 144 14.66 7.33 15.55
N PRO A 145 13.85 7.44 16.61
CA PRO A 145 12.45 7.90 16.49
C PRO A 145 12.32 9.30 15.85
N ASN A 146 13.31 10.18 16.04
CA ASN A 146 13.37 11.50 15.42
C ASN A 146 14.04 11.48 14.05
N VAL A 147 13.79 10.43 13.27
CA VAL A 147 14.37 10.23 11.96
C VAL A 147 14.08 11.41 11.03
N ARG A 148 15.11 11.87 10.29
CA ARG A 148 14.85 12.75 9.15
C ARG A 148 13.97 12.05 8.12
N ALA A 149 13.15 12.81 7.39
CA ALA A 149 12.35 12.27 6.31
C ALA A 149 13.25 11.61 5.25
N LEU A 150 12.86 10.41 4.79
CA LEU A 150 13.62 9.62 3.83
C LEU A 150 13.39 10.13 2.42
N LYS A 151 14.48 10.47 1.73
CA LYS A 151 14.49 10.83 0.31
C LYS A 151 14.65 9.57 -0.55
N GLU A 152 14.25 9.63 -1.80
CA GLU A 152 14.32 8.51 -2.73
C GLU A 152 15.74 7.93 -2.86
N SER A 153 16.77 8.78 -2.80
CA SER A 153 18.19 8.37 -2.81
C SER A 153 18.61 7.54 -1.60
N ASP A 154 17.90 7.60 -0.49
CA ASP A 154 18.24 6.91 0.77
C ASP A 154 18.04 5.39 0.72
N ALA A 155 17.53 4.86 -0.38
CA ALA A 155 17.53 3.41 -0.62
C ALA A 155 18.93 2.85 -0.87
N TYR A 156 19.89 3.72 -1.24
CA TYR A 156 21.26 3.33 -1.51
C TYR A 156 22.26 4.08 -0.62
N PRO A 157 23.39 3.43 -0.20
CA PRO A 157 23.71 2.01 -0.41
C PRO A 157 22.66 1.09 0.19
N ALA A 158 22.34 -0.01 -0.51
CA ALA A 158 21.20 -0.86 -0.22
C ALA A 158 21.37 -1.63 1.10
N MET A 159 20.47 -1.41 2.06
CA MET A 159 20.34 -2.12 3.33
C MET A 159 18.86 -2.24 3.70
N ALA A 160 18.07 -2.77 2.76
CA ALA A 160 16.64 -2.90 2.89
C ALA A 160 16.22 -3.85 4.04
N GLU A 161 14.99 -3.73 4.52
CA GLU A 161 14.46 -4.66 5.53
C GLU A 161 14.52 -6.11 5.03
N ARG A 162 14.93 -6.98 5.92
CA ARG A 162 15.15 -8.39 5.60
C ARG A 162 13.86 -9.07 5.13
N GLY A 163 13.92 -9.71 3.98
CA GLY A 163 12.79 -10.35 3.33
C GLY A 163 12.01 -9.35 2.46
N TYR A 164 10.95 -8.77 2.99
CA TYR A 164 10.05 -7.90 2.25
C TYR A 164 10.71 -6.67 1.60
N GLY A 165 11.61 -5.99 2.32
CA GLY A 165 12.29 -4.81 1.78
C GLY A 165 13.19 -5.14 0.58
N TRP A 166 13.91 -6.26 0.65
CA TRP A 166 14.75 -6.72 -0.46
C TRP A 166 13.92 -7.16 -1.67
N GLU A 167 12.81 -7.86 -1.46
CA GLU A 167 11.87 -8.18 -2.54
C GLU A 167 11.43 -6.91 -3.28
N LYS A 168 11.02 -5.89 -2.52
CA LYS A 168 10.59 -4.61 -3.09
C LYS A 168 11.69 -3.93 -3.89
N LEU A 169 12.90 -3.85 -3.34
CA LEU A 169 14.02 -3.19 -4.02
C LEU A 169 14.44 -3.91 -5.31
N VAL A 170 14.49 -5.25 -5.31
CA VAL A 170 14.80 -6.02 -6.53
C VAL A 170 13.69 -5.86 -7.57
N SER A 171 12.43 -5.83 -7.16
CA SER A 171 11.30 -5.62 -8.07
C SER A 171 11.29 -4.22 -8.68
N GLU A 172 11.78 -3.18 -7.96
CA GLU A 172 12.01 -1.86 -8.56
C GLU A 172 13.03 -1.94 -9.71
N MET A 173 14.13 -2.70 -9.54
CA MET A 173 15.15 -2.90 -10.59
C MET A 173 14.53 -3.56 -11.83
N PHE A 174 13.70 -4.60 -11.68
CA PHE A 174 12.96 -5.18 -12.82
C PHE A 174 12.17 -4.13 -13.58
N CYS A 175 11.41 -3.28 -12.88
CA CYS A 175 10.63 -2.24 -13.52
C CYS A 175 11.51 -1.22 -14.25
N GLN A 176 12.67 -0.86 -13.70
CA GLN A 176 13.62 0.05 -14.34
C GLN A 176 14.22 -0.56 -15.60
N GLU A 177 14.66 -1.83 -15.56
CA GLU A 177 15.26 -2.49 -16.72
C GLU A 177 14.25 -2.79 -17.83
N TYR A 178 12.96 -3.06 -17.49
CA TYR A 178 11.92 -3.16 -18.52
C TYR A 178 11.71 -1.85 -19.30
N TRP A 179 11.89 -0.71 -18.64
CA TRP A 179 11.92 0.57 -19.35
C TRP A 179 13.20 0.74 -20.17
N HIS A 180 14.36 0.52 -19.56
CA HIS A 180 15.64 0.78 -20.22
C HIS A 180 15.89 -0.12 -21.43
N GLU A 181 15.61 -1.41 -21.30
CA GLU A 181 15.88 -2.37 -22.37
C GLU A 181 14.72 -2.50 -23.36
N ARG A 182 13.48 -2.48 -22.86
CA ARG A 182 12.30 -2.85 -23.65
C ARG A 182 11.35 -1.69 -23.95
N GLY A 183 11.53 -0.54 -23.32
CA GLY A 183 10.71 0.65 -23.55
C GLY A 183 9.32 0.60 -22.89
N MET A 184 9.08 -0.37 -22.00
CA MET A 184 7.84 -0.43 -21.26
C MET A 184 7.79 0.68 -20.19
N LYS A 185 6.82 1.57 -20.27
CA LYS A 185 6.65 2.65 -19.29
C LYS A 185 6.23 2.07 -17.93
N THR A 186 7.15 2.07 -16.99
CA THR A 186 6.89 1.60 -15.63
C THR A 186 6.80 2.78 -14.66
N ALA A 187 5.91 2.68 -13.68
CA ALA A 187 5.74 3.64 -12.60
C ALA A 187 5.94 2.94 -11.26
N ILE A 188 6.74 3.50 -10.36
CA ILE A 188 7.17 2.85 -9.13
C ILE A 188 6.90 3.77 -7.95
N ALA A 189 6.00 3.37 -7.03
CA ALA A 189 5.73 4.14 -5.83
C ALA A 189 6.16 3.40 -4.56
N ARG A 190 7.01 4.02 -3.74
CA ARG A 190 7.36 3.55 -2.41
C ARG A 190 6.32 4.01 -1.40
N PHE A 191 5.40 3.10 -1.08
CA PHE A 191 4.35 3.39 -0.12
C PHE A 191 4.90 3.53 1.30
N HIS A 192 4.64 4.66 1.93
CA HIS A 192 4.68 4.81 3.38
C HIS A 192 3.31 4.41 3.95
N ASN A 193 3.25 3.98 5.20
CA ASN A 193 2.08 3.31 5.79
C ASN A 193 0.72 3.87 5.35
N VAL A 194 0.03 3.13 4.51
CA VAL A 194 -1.33 3.48 4.06
C VAL A 194 -2.35 2.95 5.07
N TYR A 195 -3.38 3.74 5.38
CA TYR A 195 -4.48 3.40 6.27
C TYR A 195 -5.81 3.97 5.77
N GLY A 196 -6.92 3.47 6.27
CA GLY A 196 -8.26 3.93 5.89
C GLY A 196 -9.31 2.82 5.98
N PRO A 197 -10.56 3.14 5.61
CA PRO A 197 -11.64 2.16 5.50
C PRO A 197 -11.38 1.07 4.46
N HIS A 198 -12.05 -0.07 4.62
CA HIS A 198 -11.97 -1.24 3.74
C HIS A 198 -10.58 -1.92 3.72
N GLY A 199 -9.82 -1.80 4.80
CA GLY A 199 -8.55 -2.49 5.01
C GLY A 199 -8.64 -3.57 6.09
N THR A 200 -7.60 -4.38 6.20
CA THR A 200 -7.47 -5.36 7.28
C THR A 200 -7.44 -4.63 8.63
N TRP A 201 -8.37 -4.94 9.51
CA TRP A 201 -8.51 -4.34 10.83
C TRP A 201 -8.37 -5.34 11.99
N GLU A 202 -8.27 -6.64 11.66
CA GLU A 202 -8.08 -7.76 12.59
C GLU A 202 -7.34 -8.92 11.94
N GLY A 203 -6.99 -9.98 12.71
CA GLY A 203 -6.38 -11.20 12.20
C GLY A 203 -4.87 -11.18 12.12
N GLY A 204 -4.18 -10.17 12.67
CA GLY A 204 -2.72 -10.12 12.83
C GLY A 204 -1.96 -9.58 11.62
N ARG A 205 -2.64 -9.16 10.54
CA ARG A 205 -2.04 -8.50 9.38
C ARG A 205 -2.31 -6.99 9.36
N GLU A 206 -3.11 -6.49 10.28
CA GLU A 206 -3.47 -5.07 10.38
C GLU A 206 -2.28 -4.18 10.78
N LYS A 207 -2.30 -2.93 10.30
CA LYS A 207 -1.32 -1.91 10.69
C LYS A 207 -1.80 -1.13 11.93
N ALA A 208 -0.88 -0.39 12.55
CA ALA A 208 -1.12 0.28 13.83
C ALA A 208 -2.40 1.14 13.89
N PRO A 209 -2.77 1.97 12.89
CA PRO A 209 -4.01 2.74 12.97
C PRO A 209 -5.25 1.86 13.14
N ALA A 210 -5.38 0.81 12.31
CA ALA A 210 -6.51 -0.11 12.38
C ALA A 210 -6.52 -0.95 13.66
N ALA A 211 -5.34 -1.46 14.06
CA ALA A 211 -5.19 -2.24 15.29
C ALA A 211 -5.58 -1.44 16.54
N LEU A 212 -5.13 -0.18 16.65
CA LEU A 212 -5.43 0.68 17.79
C LEU A 212 -6.91 1.11 17.81
N CYS A 213 -7.50 1.47 16.65
CA CYS A 213 -8.94 1.75 16.55
C CYS A 213 -9.74 0.54 17.05
N ARG A 214 -9.45 -0.66 16.56
CA ARG A 214 -10.11 -1.89 17.00
C ARG A 214 -9.98 -2.12 18.52
N LYS A 215 -8.76 -2.00 19.05
CA LYS A 215 -8.50 -2.21 20.48
C LYS A 215 -9.27 -1.22 21.35
N VAL A 216 -9.37 0.05 20.95
CA VAL A 216 -10.16 1.07 21.67
C VAL A 216 -11.65 0.73 21.62
N ILE A 217 -12.20 0.36 20.45
CA ILE A 217 -13.59 -0.05 20.30
C ILE A 217 -13.90 -1.28 21.17
N GLN A 218 -13.02 -2.29 21.16
CA GLN A 218 -13.16 -3.49 22.00
C GLN A 218 -13.12 -3.14 23.50
N GLY A 219 -12.22 -2.25 23.90
CA GLY A 219 -12.11 -1.80 25.30
C GLY A 219 -13.38 -1.11 25.77
N ILE A 220 -13.99 -0.24 24.94
CA ILE A 220 -15.28 0.40 25.24
C ILE A 220 -16.39 -0.65 25.37
N ASP A 221 -16.48 -1.58 24.43
CA ASP A 221 -17.54 -2.60 24.41
C ASP A 221 -17.46 -3.59 25.58
N THR A 222 -16.26 -3.91 26.02
CA THR A 222 -16.03 -4.84 27.16
C THR A 222 -15.95 -4.15 28.52
N GLY A 223 -15.92 -2.81 28.55
CA GLY A 223 -15.69 -2.03 29.77
C GLY A 223 -14.23 -2.05 30.25
N SER A 224 -13.32 -2.69 29.53
CA SER A 224 -11.88 -2.68 29.84
C SER A 224 -11.24 -1.38 29.36
N LYS A 225 -10.47 -0.75 30.24
CA LYS A 225 -9.67 0.44 29.84
C LYS A 225 -8.23 0.10 29.47
N ASP A 226 -7.81 -1.14 29.57
CA ASP A 226 -6.43 -1.54 29.30
C ASP A 226 -6.20 -1.77 27.80
N ILE A 227 -5.12 -1.17 27.27
CA ILE A 227 -4.71 -1.34 25.89
C ILE A 227 -3.22 -1.69 25.79
N THR A 228 -2.89 -2.80 25.12
CA THR A 228 -1.51 -3.21 24.90
C THR A 228 -0.93 -2.51 23.69
N ILE A 229 0.20 -1.82 23.89
CA ILE A 229 1.04 -1.17 22.86
C ILE A 229 2.31 -2.00 22.69
N TRP A 230 2.68 -2.31 21.45
CA TRP A 230 3.93 -2.98 21.12
C TRP A 230 5.09 -2.00 21.24
N GLY A 231 6.15 -2.39 21.94
CA GLY A 231 7.25 -1.53 22.33
C GLY A 231 6.86 -0.55 23.44
N ASP A 232 7.57 0.55 23.57
CA ASP A 232 7.30 1.64 24.50
C ASP A 232 6.39 2.75 23.93
N GLY A 233 5.98 2.59 22.65
CA GLY A 233 5.14 3.53 21.94
C GLY A 233 5.84 4.81 21.46
N THR A 234 7.17 4.90 21.59
CA THR A 234 7.96 6.05 21.12
C THR A 234 8.32 5.96 19.64
N GLN A 235 8.27 4.75 19.05
CA GLN A 235 8.55 4.56 17.63
C GLN A 235 7.62 5.41 16.76
N THR A 236 8.19 6.07 15.74
CA THR A 236 7.47 7.06 14.92
C THR A 236 7.19 6.57 13.51
N ARG A 237 6.05 6.95 12.98
CA ARG A 237 5.63 6.66 11.59
C ARG A 237 4.85 7.83 11.02
N SER A 238 4.90 7.98 9.71
CA SER A 238 3.89 8.75 8.99
C SER A 238 2.84 7.80 8.39
N PHE A 239 1.59 8.28 8.33
CA PHE A 239 0.45 7.49 7.85
C PHE A 239 -0.29 8.25 6.77
N MET A 240 -0.41 7.67 5.59
CA MET A 240 -1.11 8.25 4.44
C MET A 240 -2.52 7.68 4.31
N TYR A 241 -3.51 8.55 4.14
CA TYR A 241 -4.90 8.14 3.96
C TYR A 241 -5.12 7.50 2.57
N ILE A 242 -6.02 6.52 2.50
CA ILE A 242 -6.22 5.70 1.30
C ILE A 242 -6.63 6.50 0.06
N ASP A 243 -7.46 7.55 0.19
CA ASP A 243 -7.88 8.34 -0.96
C ASP A 243 -6.71 9.13 -1.58
N ASP A 244 -5.78 9.63 -0.77
CA ASP A 244 -4.55 10.24 -1.27
C ASP A 244 -3.64 9.19 -1.93
N CYS A 245 -3.60 7.96 -1.39
CA CYS A 245 -2.84 6.86 -1.98
C CYS A 245 -3.30 6.55 -3.41
N VAL A 246 -4.59 6.27 -3.61
CA VAL A 246 -5.11 5.89 -4.94
C VAL A 246 -5.00 7.04 -5.94
N LYS A 247 -5.19 8.28 -5.49
CA LYS A 247 -4.96 9.49 -6.30
C LYS A 247 -3.49 9.65 -6.68
N GLY A 248 -2.59 9.36 -5.75
CA GLY A 248 -1.14 9.38 -6.00
C GLY A 248 -0.71 8.32 -7.00
N ILE A 249 -1.23 7.09 -6.88
CA ILE A 249 -1.01 6.01 -7.85
C ILE A 249 -1.36 6.47 -9.27
N ASP A 250 -2.56 6.99 -9.45
CA ASP A 250 -3.03 7.50 -10.75
C ASP A 250 -2.11 8.60 -11.30
N LYS A 251 -1.74 9.60 -10.48
CA LYS A 251 -0.87 10.70 -10.90
C LYS A 251 0.55 10.24 -11.27
N ILE A 252 1.14 9.34 -10.47
CA ILE A 252 2.49 8.81 -10.71
C ILE A 252 2.51 7.99 -11.99
N THR A 253 1.50 7.13 -12.19
CA THR A 253 1.41 6.27 -13.38
C THR A 253 1.35 7.08 -14.67
N HIS A 254 0.66 8.23 -14.67
CA HIS A 254 0.47 9.06 -15.84
C HIS A 254 1.46 10.23 -15.98
N CYS A 255 2.53 10.24 -15.19
CA CYS A 255 3.58 11.25 -15.27
C CYS A 255 4.81 10.70 -16.02
N ASP A 256 5.07 11.21 -17.23
CA ASP A 256 6.18 10.76 -18.04
C ASP A 256 7.56 11.09 -17.43
N GLU A 257 7.65 12.13 -16.59
CA GLU A 257 8.88 12.49 -15.87
C GLU A 257 9.25 11.47 -14.77
N LEU A 258 8.29 10.62 -14.37
CA LEU A 258 8.46 9.60 -13.32
C LEU A 258 8.60 8.17 -13.88
N ILE A 259 8.71 8.00 -15.20
CA ILE A 259 8.91 6.68 -15.79
C ILE A 259 10.18 6.05 -15.21
N ALA A 260 10.05 4.80 -14.74
CA ALA A 260 11.14 4.01 -14.14
C ALA A 260 11.85 4.66 -12.94
N THR A 261 11.24 5.70 -12.36
CA THR A 261 11.80 6.44 -11.23
C THR A 261 11.03 6.10 -9.96
N PRO A 262 11.65 5.39 -8.99
CA PRO A 262 11.01 5.17 -7.69
C PRO A 262 10.73 6.50 -6.99
N ILE A 263 9.49 6.69 -6.51
CA ILE A 263 9.07 7.91 -5.85
C ILE A 263 8.34 7.62 -4.54
N ASN A 264 8.57 8.45 -3.53
CA ASN A 264 7.83 8.40 -2.29
C ASN A 264 6.35 8.71 -2.50
N LEU A 265 5.49 7.85 -1.94
CA LEU A 265 4.06 8.12 -1.81
C LEU A 265 3.67 7.91 -0.35
N GLY A 266 3.66 8.99 0.42
CA GLY A 266 3.45 8.99 1.86
C GLY A 266 3.03 10.35 2.40
N SER A 267 2.64 10.38 3.67
CA SER A 267 2.41 11.63 4.41
C SER A 267 3.72 12.09 5.08
N SER A 268 3.91 13.40 5.20
CA SER A 268 4.99 13.99 5.99
C SER A 268 4.61 14.20 7.47
N GLU A 269 3.35 13.96 7.87
CA GLU A 269 2.89 14.07 9.26
C GLU A 269 3.42 12.89 10.09
N LEU A 270 4.54 13.12 10.80
CA LEU A 270 5.19 12.12 11.66
C LEU A 270 4.53 12.11 13.04
N VAL A 271 4.19 10.92 13.55
CA VAL A 271 3.64 10.72 14.89
C VAL A 271 4.22 9.48 15.55
N SER A 272 4.35 9.50 16.87
CA SER A 272 4.62 8.30 17.66
C SER A 272 3.37 7.42 17.78
N ILE A 273 3.54 6.16 18.15
CA ILE A 273 2.41 5.26 18.41
C ILE A 273 1.60 5.76 19.61
N ASN A 274 2.26 6.37 20.61
CA ASN A 274 1.58 6.99 21.74
C ASN A 274 0.70 8.17 21.32
N GLU A 275 1.18 9.05 20.44
CA GLU A 275 0.40 10.16 19.87
C GLU A 275 -0.74 9.66 18.99
N LEU A 276 -0.51 8.62 18.19
CA LEU A 276 -1.53 7.98 17.37
C LEU A 276 -2.68 7.47 18.24
N LEU A 277 -2.38 6.77 19.34
CA LEU A 277 -3.40 6.33 20.29
C LEU A 277 -4.13 7.52 20.93
N SER A 278 -3.42 8.58 21.32
CA SER A 278 -4.04 9.77 21.91
C SER A 278 -5.02 10.46 20.95
N LYS A 279 -4.72 10.47 19.64
CA LYS A 279 -5.66 10.95 18.61
C LYS A 279 -6.92 10.07 18.52
N ILE A 280 -6.77 8.74 18.59
CA ILE A 280 -7.89 7.78 18.57
C ILE A 280 -8.73 7.89 19.84
N GLU A 281 -8.10 8.00 21.00
CA GLU A 281 -8.77 8.25 22.29
C GLU A 281 -9.66 9.51 22.24
N LYS A 282 -9.14 10.58 21.61
CA LYS A 282 -9.90 11.83 21.44
C LYS A 282 -11.11 11.65 20.51
N ILE A 283 -10.98 10.86 19.45
CA ILE A 283 -12.09 10.54 18.52
C ILE A 283 -13.16 9.73 19.25
N ALA A 284 -12.74 8.74 20.05
CA ALA A 284 -13.63 7.84 20.78
C ALA A 284 -14.22 8.46 22.06
N GLY A 285 -13.72 9.61 22.51
CA GLY A 285 -14.16 10.25 23.76
C GLY A 285 -13.77 9.48 25.03
N VAL A 286 -12.69 8.68 25.00
CA VAL A 286 -12.24 7.83 26.10
C VAL A 286 -10.76 8.00 26.38
N LYS A 287 -10.31 7.56 27.55
CA LYS A 287 -8.90 7.45 27.90
C LYS A 287 -8.59 6.00 28.26
N MET A 288 -7.53 5.44 27.67
CA MET A 288 -7.10 4.06 27.88
C MET A 288 -5.86 4.00 28.80
N ASN A 289 -5.76 2.95 29.61
CA ASN A 289 -4.57 2.61 30.39
C ASN A 289 -3.59 1.86 29.50
N ARG A 290 -2.41 2.42 29.28
CA ARG A 290 -1.40 1.86 28.37
C ARG A 290 -0.57 0.80 29.04
N GLN A 291 -0.57 -0.40 28.46
CA GLN A 291 0.30 -1.51 28.85
C GLN A 291 1.35 -1.71 27.73
N TYR A 292 2.64 -1.66 28.05
CA TYR A 292 3.70 -1.71 27.06
C TYR A 292 4.30 -3.11 26.98
N ASP A 293 4.25 -3.72 25.79
CA ASP A 293 4.89 -5.01 25.49
C ASP A 293 6.23 -4.76 24.78
N LEU A 294 7.30 -4.67 25.56
CA LEU A 294 8.64 -4.41 25.06
C LEU A 294 9.23 -5.56 24.24
N GLY A 295 8.68 -6.77 24.38
CA GLY A 295 9.12 -7.96 23.61
C GLY A 295 8.46 -8.10 22.25
N ALA A 296 7.41 -7.31 21.98
CA ALA A 296 6.70 -7.39 20.70
C ALA A 296 7.48 -6.76 19.53
N PRO A 297 7.25 -7.21 18.28
CA PRO A 297 7.90 -6.66 17.09
C PRO A 297 7.61 -5.17 16.89
N GLN A 298 8.64 -4.34 16.82
CA GLN A 298 8.51 -2.89 16.67
C GLN A 298 8.92 -2.41 15.27
N GLY A 299 9.78 -3.16 14.57
CA GLY A 299 10.41 -2.75 13.32
C GLY A 299 11.45 -1.64 13.57
N VAL A 300 11.61 -0.73 12.59
CA VAL A 300 12.54 0.41 12.70
C VAL A 300 12.04 1.44 13.73
N ALA A 301 12.96 2.20 14.35
CA ALA A 301 12.60 3.19 15.37
C ALA A 301 11.80 4.38 14.80
N GLY A 302 12.20 4.88 13.61
CA GLY A 302 11.51 6.00 12.95
C GLY A 302 11.41 5.80 11.43
N ARG A 303 10.30 6.25 10.84
CA ARG A 303 10.11 6.29 9.38
C ARG A 303 9.18 7.41 8.96
N ASN A 304 9.70 8.31 8.13
CA ASN A 304 8.94 9.42 7.58
C ASN A 304 9.20 9.56 6.07
N SER A 305 8.27 10.16 5.33
CA SER A 305 8.36 10.42 3.90
C SER A 305 8.85 11.84 3.64
N ASP A 306 9.92 11.99 2.88
CA ASP A 306 10.25 13.27 2.25
C ASP A 306 9.40 13.41 0.97
N ASN A 307 8.53 14.39 0.95
CA ASN A 307 7.62 14.65 -0.16
C ASN A 307 8.12 15.75 -1.11
N THR A 308 9.36 16.20 -0.97
CA THR A 308 9.92 17.27 -1.80
C THR A 308 9.86 16.92 -3.28
N PHE A 309 10.27 15.69 -3.65
CA PHE A 309 10.35 15.28 -5.04
C PHE A 309 8.96 15.13 -5.67
N ILE A 310 8.03 14.44 -5.02
CA ILE A 310 6.65 14.28 -5.54
C ILE A 310 5.96 15.64 -5.71
N LYS A 311 6.14 16.55 -4.75
CA LYS A 311 5.60 17.91 -4.81
C LYS A 311 6.21 18.73 -5.95
N GLN A 312 7.52 18.59 -6.17
CA GLN A 312 8.21 19.27 -7.26
C GLN A 312 7.70 18.82 -8.63
N VAL A 313 7.55 17.52 -8.86
CA VAL A 313 7.19 16.96 -10.17
C VAL A 313 5.68 17.03 -10.40
N LEU A 314 4.86 16.54 -9.47
CA LEU A 314 3.40 16.46 -9.66
C LEU A 314 2.64 17.72 -9.26
N LYS A 315 3.31 18.75 -8.69
CA LYS A 315 2.66 19.92 -8.05
C LYS A 315 1.54 19.51 -7.08
N TRP A 316 1.75 18.35 -6.46
CA TRP A 316 0.80 17.69 -5.57
C TRP A 316 1.54 16.84 -4.52
N GLU A 317 0.93 16.70 -3.36
CA GLU A 317 1.32 15.75 -2.32
C GLU A 317 0.08 15.26 -1.56
N PRO A 318 0.14 14.13 -0.84
CA PRO A 318 -0.92 13.72 0.09
C PRO A 318 -1.24 14.82 1.09
N SER A 319 -2.54 15.11 1.29
CA SER A 319 -2.98 16.27 2.06
C SER A 319 -4.06 15.98 3.10
N THR A 320 -4.59 14.75 3.12
CA THR A 320 -5.56 14.35 4.14
C THR A 320 -4.86 14.26 5.50
N THR A 321 -5.28 15.09 6.46
CA THR A 321 -4.70 15.10 7.81
C THR A 321 -4.97 13.78 8.54
N LEU A 322 -4.05 13.38 9.42
CA LEU A 322 -4.19 12.14 10.19
C LEU A 322 -5.48 12.13 11.02
N ASN A 323 -5.85 13.25 11.62
CA ASN A 323 -7.08 13.35 12.42
C ASN A 323 -8.34 13.06 11.60
N LYS A 324 -8.44 13.62 10.37
CA LYS A 324 -9.57 13.37 9.48
C LYS A 324 -9.64 11.90 9.08
N GLY A 325 -8.55 11.35 8.56
CA GLY A 325 -8.52 9.97 8.12
C GLY A 325 -8.74 8.96 9.25
N LEU A 326 -8.25 9.25 10.47
CA LEU A 326 -8.51 8.41 11.65
C LEU A 326 -9.99 8.41 12.04
N ALA A 327 -10.67 9.55 11.99
CA ALA A 327 -12.11 9.62 12.30
C ALA A 327 -12.94 8.73 11.35
N GLU A 328 -12.66 8.80 10.04
CA GLU A 328 -13.32 7.96 9.03
C GLU A 328 -12.97 6.47 9.21
N THR A 329 -11.70 6.17 9.51
CA THR A 329 -11.24 4.80 9.75
C THR A 329 -11.88 4.20 10.99
N TYR A 330 -11.93 4.96 12.09
CA TYR A 330 -12.54 4.56 13.34
C TYR A 330 -14.04 4.23 13.16
N ALA A 331 -14.81 5.14 12.56
CA ALA A 331 -16.23 4.95 12.30
C ALA A 331 -16.51 3.71 11.43
N TRP A 332 -15.66 3.48 10.40
CA TRP A 332 -15.78 2.28 9.58
C TRP A 332 -15.49 1.01 10.38
N ILE A 333 -14.39 0.95 11.16
CA ILE A 333 -14.05 -0.22 11.98
C ILE A 333 -15.14 -0.48 13.03
N GLU A 334 -15.68 0.58 13.66
CA GLU A 334 -16.78 0.45 14.62
C GLU A 334 -18.01 -0.20 13.99
N THR A 335 -18.39 0.24 12.78
CA THR A 335 -19.48 -0.38 12.00
C THR A 335 -19.20 -1.86 11.72
N GLN A 336 -17.97 -2.19 11.33
CA GLN A 336 -17.58 -3.58 11.06
C GLN A 336 -17.61 -4.42 12.34
N TYR A 337 -17.11 -3.89 13.44
CA TYR A 337 -17.09 -4.55 14.74
C TYR A 337 -18.50 -4.88 15.24
N GLN A 338 -19.43 -3.93 15.16
CA GLN A 338 -20.83 -4.13 15.54
C GLN A 338 -21.55 -5.13 14.62
N ALA A 339 -21.30 -5.08 13.31
CA ALA A 339 -21.84 -6.04 12.36
C ALA A 339 -21.38 -7.47 12.69
N ARG A 340 -20.09 -7.66 12.99
CA ARG A 340 -19.54 -8.94 13.41
C ARG A 340 -20.15 -9.46 14.71
N LYS A 341 -20.30 -8.59 15.71
CA LYS A 341 -20.93 -8.92 16.99
C LYS A 341 -22.38 -9.39 16.81
N ALA A 342 -23.07 -8.82 15.83
CA ALA A 342 -24.42 -9.22 15.44
C ALA A 342 -24.47 -10.48 14.53
N GLY A 343 -23.36 -11.21 14.37
CA GLY A 343 -23.27 -12.39 13.52
C GLY A 343 -23.35 -12.12 12.02
N LYS A 344 -23.25 -10.86 11.59
CA LYS A 344 -23.24 -10.50 10.17
C LYS A 344 -21.85 -10.70 9.57
N ARG A 345 -21.81 -11.04 8.28
CA ARG A 345 -20.56 -11.15 7.53
C ARG A 345 -19.90 -9.77 7.44
N VAL A 346 -18.60 -9.70 7.72
CA VAL A 346 -17.80 -8.46 7.74
C VAL A 346 -16.87 -8.47 6.54
N GLY A 347 -16.70 -7.33 5.88
CA GLY A 347 -15.77 -7.20 4.75
C GLY A 347 -16.38 -7.44 3.38
N VAL A 348 -17.67 -7.61 3.28
CA VAL A 348 -18.39 -7.67 1.98
C VAL A 348 -19.29 -6.44 1.93
N GLY A 349 -18.82 -5.39 1.27
CA GLY A 349 -19.62 -4.20 0.97
C GLY A 349 -20.28 -4.35 -0.38
#